data_1ac1dd0c15a96de571b9cc63b8be1615
#
_entry.id   1ac1dd0c15a96de571b9cc63b8be1615
#
_cell.length_a   1.000
_cell.length_b   1.000
_cell.length_c   1.000
_cell.angle_alpha   90.00
_cell.angle_beta   90.00
_cell.angle_gamma   90.00
#
_symmetry.space_group_name_H-M   'P 1'
#
loop_
_entity.id
_entity.type
_entity.pdbx_description
1 polymer ?
#
loop_
_entity_poly.entity_id
_entity_poly.type
_entity_poly.pdbx_seq_one_letter_code
_entity_poly.pdbx_strand_id
1 'polypeptide(L)'
;MAKTRIVFILYPRLTQLDFTGPYEVLARVPNTEVIIASKDGGVLKTEMGLTFTDLAKLSDVASADMIMIPGGPGQTEAMQDQAFMAEVKRLGEGAKYITSVCTGSLILAAAGLITGKRAGSHWAYRELLSMFGAIPDDARVVRDGNVITGGGV
;
A
#
# COMPACT_ATOMS: atom_id res chain seq x y z
N MET A 1 -10.83 20.92 -13.28
CA MET A 1 -11.21 19.64 -12.67
C MET A 1 -10.16 19.23 -11.64
N ALA A 2 -10.59 18.81 -10.46
CA ALA A 2 -9.65 18.34 -9.45
C ALA A 2 -8.92 17.08 -9.93
N LYS A 3 -7.64 16.98 -9.65
CA LYS A 3 -6.85 15.79 -9.99
C LYS A 3 -7.19 14.65 -9.04
N THR A 4 -7.13 13.42 -9.54
CA THR A 4 -7.17 12.21 -8.71
C THR A 4 -5.85 12.09 -7.97
N ARG A 5 -5.90 12.08 -6.65
CA ARG A 5 -4.70 11.98 -5.82
C ARG A 5 -4.41 10.53 -5.47
N ILE A 6 -3.27 10.04 -5.96
CA ILE A 6 -2.77 8.69 -5.69
C ILE A 6 -1.63 8.81 -4.70
N VAL A 7 -1.76 8.17 -3.54
CA VAL A 7 -0.73 8.17 -2.51
C VAL A 7 -0.11 6.79 -2.42
N PHE A 8 1.19 6.71 -2.72
CA PHE A 8 2.00 5.53 -2.48
C PHE A 8 2.55 5.60 -1.06
N ILE A 9 2.18 4.64 -0.23
CA ILE A 9 2.57 4.60 1.18
C ILE A 9 3.73 3.62 1.32
N LEU A 10 4.92 4.14 1.57
CA LEU A 10 6.16 3.38 1.63
C LEU A 10 6.64 3.21 3.07
N TYR A 11 7.43 2.17 3.28
CA TYR A 11 8.03 1.85 4.57
C TYR A 11 9.41 1.18 4.35
N PRO A 12 10.30 1.19 5.33
CA PRO A 12 11.64 0.61 5.17
C PRO A 12 11.60 -0.88 4.82
N ARG A 13 12.54 -1.32 4.00
CA ARG A 13 12.71 -2.70 3.54
C ARG A 13 11.53 -3.21 2.69
N LEU A 14 10.87 -2.31 1.99
CA LEU A 14 9.87 -2.69 0.98
C LEU A 14 10.56 -3.35 -0.23
N THR A 15 9.81 -4.14 -0.98
CA THR A 15 10.23 -4.66 -2.29
C THR A 15 9.99 -3.58 -3.34
N GLN A 16 11.06 -3.04 -3.91
CA GLN A 16 10.96 -1.83 -4.73
C GLN A 16 10.07 -1.99 -5.96
N LEU A 17 10.08 -3.14 -6.62
CA LEU A 17 9.28 -3.35 -7.82
C LEU A 17 7.78 -3.24 -7.53
N ASP A 18 7.35 -3.65 -6.36
CA ASP A 18 5.95 -3.55 -5.92
C ASP A 18 5.47 -2.09 -5.86
N PHE A 19 6.39 -1.16 -5.71
CA PHE A 19 6.13 0.27 -5.77
C PHE A 19 6.40 0.82 -7.18
N THR A 20 7.60 0.61 -7.72
CA THR A 20 8.00 1.26 -8.97
C THR A 20 7.22 0.76 -10.18
N GLY A 21 6.75 -0.49 -10.17
CA GLY A 21 5.87 -1.02 -11.21
C GLY A 21 4.57 -0.23 -11.34
N PRO A 22 3.73 -0.22 -10.30
CA PRO A 22 2.50 0.57 -10.33
C PRO A 22 2.76 2.08 -10.48
N TYR A 23 3.81 2.60 -9.86
CA TYR A 23 4.15 4.01 -9.97
C TYR A 23 4.39 4.42 -11.42
N GLU A 24 5.20 3.66 -12.15
CA GLU A 24 5.53 3.97 -13.54
C GLU A 24 4.29 4.01 -14.43
N VAL A 25 3.31 3.17 -14.15
CA VAL A 25 2.04 3.14 -14.91
C VAL A 25 1.10 4.25 -14.46
N LEU A 26 0.85 4.36 -13.16
CA LEU A 26 -0.16 5.27 -12.63
C LEU A 26 0.23 6.74 -12.75
N ALA A 27 1.52 7.05 -12.68
CA ALA A 27 2.02 8.42 -12.87
C ALA A 27 1.78 8.97 -14.27
N ARG A 28 1.48 8.11 -15.25
CA ARG A 28 1.18 8.50 -16.63
C ARG A 28 -0.31 8.70 -16.89
N VAL A 29 -1.15 8.39 -15.92
CA VAL A 29 -2.61 8.56 -16.09
C VAL A 29 -2.94 10.05 -16.08
N PRO A 30 -3.68 10.55 -17.09
CA PRO A 30 -4.05 11.97 -17.11
C PRO A 30 -4.85 12.38 -15.88
N ASN A 31 -4.69 13.64 -15.49
CA ASN A 31 -5.40 14.24 -14.35
C ASN A 31 -5.13 13.53 -13.01
N THR A 32 -3.94 12.97 -12.84
CA THR A 32 -3.51 12.42 -11.56
C THR A 32 -2.45 13.29 -10.91
N GLU A 33 -2.48 13.32 -9.58
CA GLU A 33 -1.43 13.84 -8.72
C GLU A 33 -0.88 12.66 -7.93
N VAL A 34 0.41 12.37 -8.07
CA VAL A 34 1.03 11.25 -7.35
C VAL A 34 1.87 11.78 -6.21
N ILE A 35 1.59 11.28 -5.00
CA ILE A 35 2.36 11.57 -3.80
C ILE A 35 3.03 10.29 -3.35
N ILE A 36 4.33 10.35 -3.12
CA ILE A 36 5.12 9.24 -2.57
C ILE A 36 5.50 9.63 -1.16
N ALA A 37 5.03 8.88 -0.18
CA ALA A 37 5.16 9.26 1.22
C ALA A 37 5.59 8.08 2.09
N SER A 38 6.30 8.40 3.17
CA SER A 38 6.64 7.47 4.25
C SER A 38 6.33 8.13 5.58
N LYS A 39 6.40 7.35 6.67
CA LYS A 39 6.10 7.90 8.00
C LYS A 39 6.91 9.17 8.31
N ASP A 40 8.21 9.12 8.10
CA ASP A 40 9.12 10.22 8.44
C ASP A 40 9.46 11.13 7.25
N GLY A 41 9.10 10.74 6.03
CA GLY A 41 9.50 11.44 4.82
C GLY A 41 10.99 11.29 4.52
N GLY A 42 11.48 12.06 3.55
CA GLY A 42 12.91 12.13 3.25
C GLY A 42 13.46 10.89 2.58
N VAL A 43 14.40 10.21 3.21
CA VAL A 43 15.15 9.08 2.65
C VAL A 43 14.60 7.76 3.16
N LEU A 44 14.53 6.76 2.27
CA LEU A 44 14.05 5.43 2.61
C LEU A 44 14.81 4.37 1.82
N LYS A 45 15.25 3.32 2.50
CA LYS A 45 16.01 2.22 1.91
C LYS A 45 15.14 0.99 1.73
N THR A 46 15.20 0.41 0.54
CA THR A 46 14.48 -0.82 0.20
C THR A 46 15.19 -2.06 0.70
N GLU A 47 14.52 -3.22 0.57
CA GLU A 47 15.06 -4.52 1.00
C GLU A 47 16.43 -4.83 0.37
N MET A 48 16.61 -4.50 -0.90
CA MET A 48 17.85 -4.80 -1.63
C MET A 48 18.82 -3.62 -1.70
N GLY A 49 18.57 -2.57 -0.93
CA GLY A 49 19.50 -1.46 -0.76
C GLY A 49 19.31 -0.27 -1.69
N LEU A 50 18.31 -0.29 -2.58
CA LEU A 50 17.96 0.90 -3.36
C LEU A 50 17.43 1.97 -2.42
N THR A 51 17.85 3.21 -2.61
CA THR A 51 17.45 4.31 -1.75
C THR A 51 16.60 5.30 -2.52
N PHE A 52 15.43 5.63 -1.97
CA PHE A 52 14.58 6.72 -2.44
C PHE A 52 14.82 7.97 -1.61
N THR A 53 14.70 9.13 -2.24
CA THR A 53 14.87 10.43 -1.57
C THR A 53 13.64 11.31 -1.82
N ASP A 54 13.57 12.42 -1.09
CA ASP A 54 12.53 13.45 -1.27
C ASP A 54 11.10 12.92 -1.07
N LEU A 55 10.93 11.94 -0.21
CA LEU A 55 9.60 11.43 0.10
C LEU A 55 8.84 12.43 0.97
N ALA A 56 7.53 12.55 0.72
CA ALA A 56 6.64 13.30 1.59
C ALA A 56 6.47 12.60 2.94
N LYS A 57 6.16 13.36 3.97
CA LYS A 57 5.81 12.83 5.29
C LYS A 57 4.32 12.50 5.31
N LEU A 58 3.95 11.28 5.73
CA LEU A 58 2.55 10.84 5.71
C LEU A 58 1.63 11.80 6.47
N SER A 59 2.07 12.33 7.60
CA SER A 59 1.25 13.28 8.38
C SER A 59 0.96 14.60 7.64
N ASP A 60 1.75 14.94 6.62
CA ASP A 60 1.53 16.15 5.81
C ASP A 60 0.58 15.89 4.63
N VAL A 61 0.22 14.63 4.36
CA VAL A 61 -0.72 14.27 3.29
C VAL A 61 -2.14 14.38 3.83
N ALA A 62 -2.91 15.32 3.28
CA ALA A 62 -4.24 15.62 3.79
C ALA A 62 -5.25 14.51 3.49
N SER A 63 -5.23 13.97 2.27
CA SER A 63 -6.19 12.96 1.80
C SER A 63 -5.65 12.21 0.61
N ALA A 64 -6.32 11.11 0.27
CA ALA A 64 -6.03 10.32 -0.92
C ALA A 64 -7.33 9.88 -1.58
N ASP A 65 -7.38 9.88 -2.91
CA ASP A 65 -8.45 9.22 -3.67
C ASP A 65 -8.13 7.74 -3.85
N MET A 66 -6.85 7.41 -3.90
CA MET A 66 -6.36 6.06 -4.00
C MET A 66 -5.11 5.91 -3.14
N ILE A 67 -5.07 4.89 -2.31
CA ILE A 67 -3.84 4.47 -1.64
C ILE A 67 -3.29 3.22 -2.30
N MET A 68 -1.97 3.12 -2.34
CA MET A 68 -1.26 1.94 -2.84
C MET A 68 -0.14 1.58 -1.88
N ILE A 69 -0.14 0.32 -1.42
CA ILE A 69 0.86 -0.18 -0.46
C ILE A 69 1.62 -1.35 -1.08
N PRO A 70 2.95 -1.24 -1.24
CA PRO A 70 3.79 -2.35 -1.69
C PRO A 70 4.00 -3.38 -0.58
N GLY A 71 4.49 -4.55 -0.96
CA GLY A 71 4.96 -5.55 -0.03
C GLY A 71 6.45 -5.48 0.25
N GLY A 72 6.95 -6.49 0.92
CA GLY A 72 8.35 -6.64 1.26
C GLY A 72 8.55 -7.12 2.69
N PRO A 73 9.77 -7.58 3.04
CA PRO A 73 10.05 -8.12 4.37
C PRO A 73 9.89 -7.09 5.49
N GLY A 74 9.94 -5.79 5.19
CA GLY A 74 9.67 -4.74 6.17
C GLY A 74 8.21 -4.63 6.62
N GLN A 75 7.31 -5.34 5.95
CA GLN A 75 5.88 -5.34 6.26
C GLN A 75 5.58 -5.73 7.72
N THR A 76 6.30 -6.69 8.28
CA THR A 76 6.07 -7.13 9.66
C THR A 76 6.35 -6.01 10.66
N GLU A 77 7.47 -5.31 10.48
CA GLU A 77 7.81 -4.17 11.35
C GLU A 77 6.85 -3.01 11.15
N ALA A 78 6.47 -2.74 9.90
CA ALA A 78 5.50 -1.69 9.59
C ALA A 78 4.16 -1.93 10.29
N MET A 79 3.67 -3.16 10.31
CA MET A 79 2.43 -3.52 10.99
C MET A 79 2.48 -3.33 12.51
N GLN A 80 3.67 -3.35 13.10
CA GLN A 80 3.88 -3.11 14.53
C GLN A 80 4.07 -1.62 14.87
N ASP A 81 4.29 -0.78 13.88
CA ASP A 81 4.45 0.66 14.06
C ASP A 81 3.06 1.31 14.09
N GLN A 82 2.59 1.62 15.30
CA GLN A 82 1.24 2.17 15.50
C GLN A 82 1.04 3.52 14.81
N ALA A 83 2.06 4.37 14.77
CA ALA A 83 1.98 5.67 14.12
C ALA A 83 1.84 5.51 12.59
N PHE A 84 2.60 4.60 11.99
CA PHE A 84 2.49 4.26 10.59
C PHE A 84 1.09 3.70 10.26
N MET A 85 0.63 2.73 11.04
CA MET A 85 -0.67 2.09 10.83
C MET A 85 -1.84 3.08 10.98
N ALA A 86 -1.73 4.05 11.90
CA ALA A 86 -2.73 5.10 12.05
C ALA A 86 -2.85 5.96 10.79
N GLU A 87 -1.72 6.29 10.15
CA GLU A 87 -1.71 7.05 8.90
C GLU A 87 -2.28 6.24 7.73
N VAL A 88 -1.95 4.94 7.64
CA VAL A 88 -2.55 4.04 6.65
C VAL A 88 -4.06 4.03 6.79
N LYS A 89 -4.55 3.85 8.00
CA LYS A 89 -5.99 3.83 8.29
C LYS A 89 -6.65 5.16 7.93
N ARG A 90 -6.07 6.26 8.35
CA ARG A 90 -6.61 7.61 8.08
C ARG A 90 -6.79 7.86 6.59
N LEU A 91 -5.73 7.62 5.81
CA LEU A 91 -5.77 7.85 4.37
C LEU A 91 -6.69 6.85 3.66
N GLY A 92 -6.66 5.59 4.08
CA GLY A 92 -7.49 4.54 3.49
C GLY A 92 -8.98 4.73 3.72
N GLU A 93 -9.38 5.19 4.89
CA GLU A 93 -10.81 5.42 5.20
C GLU A 93 -11.42 6.50 4.31
N GLY A 94 -10.63 7.48 3.88
CA GLY A 94 -11.08 8.53 2.98
C GLY A 94 -10.90 8.21 1.49
N ALA A 95 -10.25 7.10 1.16
CA ALA A 95 -9.90 6.78 -0.22
C ALA A 95 -11.04 6.09 -0.97
N LYS A 96 -11.22 6.45 -2.24
CA LYS A 96 -12.14 5.78 -3.13
C LYS A 96 -11.63 4.38 -3.53
N TYR A 97 -10.31 4.22 -3.70
CA TYR A 97 -9.69 2.94 -4.03
C TYR A 97 -8.61 2.58 -3.01
N ILE A 98 -8.65 1.34 -2.57
CA ILE A 98 -7.71 0.77 -1.60
C ILE A 98 -6.96 -0.35 -2.31
N THR A 99 -5.65 -0.16 -2.53
CA THR A 99 -4.88 -1.08 -3.37
C THR A 99 -3.57 -1.50 -2.73
N SER A 100 -3.10 -2.66 -3.13
CA SER A 100 -1.83 -3.20 -2.67
C SER A 100 -1.22 -4.16 -3.67
N VAL A 101 0.06 -4.44 -3.49
CA VAL A 101 0.79 -5.50 -4.18
C VAL A 101 1.50 -6.36 -3.12
N CYS A 102 1.59 -7.65 -3.36
CA CYS A 102 2.33 -8.59 -2.51
C CYS A 102 1.81 -8.57 -1.07
N THR A 103 2.68 -8.53 -0.07
CA THR A 103 2.30 -8.49 1.34
C THR A 103 1.72 -7.15 1.81
N GLY A 104 1.63 -6.16 0.92
CA GLY A 104 0.96 -4.90 1.24
C GLY A 104 -0.49 -5.08 1.66
N SER A 105 -1.17 -6.12 1.18
CA SER A 105 -2.54 -6.43 1.60
C SER A 105 -2.64 -6.82 3.08
N LEU A 106 -1.60 -7.38 3.67
CA LEU A 106 -1.57 -7.66 5.12
C LEU A 106 -1.62 -6.37 5.93
N ILE A 107 -0.93 -5.33 5.46
CA ILE A 107 -0.98 -4.00 6.09
C ILE A 107 -2.40 -3.44 6.02
N LEU A 108 -3.03 -3.52 4.84
CA LEU A 108 -4.43 -3.09 4.66
C LEU A 108 -5.38 -3.84 5.60
N ALA A 109 -5.21 -5.15 5.71
CA ALA A 109 -6.04 -5.99 6.57
C ALA A 109 -5.84 -5.64 8.04
N ALA A 110 -4.60 -5.50 8.49
CA ALA A 110 -4.28 -5.13 9.87
C ALA A 110 -4.81 -3.73 10.23
N ALA A 111 -4.88 -2.82 9.27
CA ALA A 111 -5.47 -1.49 9.46
C ALA A 111 -7.00 -1.50 9.50
N GLY A 112 -7.63 -2.65 9.25
CA GLY A 112 -9.09 -2.77 9.24
C GLY A 112 -9.77 -2.25 7.97
N LEU A 113 -9.00 -1.99 6.90
CA LEU A 113 -9.51 -1.39 5.68
C LEU A 113 -10.16 -2.38 4.72
N ILE A 114 -9.89 -3.67 4.86
CA ILE A 114 -10.38 -4.72 3.96
C ILE A 114 -11.08 -5.86 4.71
N THR A 115 -11.63 -5.57 5.87
CA THR A 115 -12.38 -6.56 6.67
C THR A 115 -13.57 -7.11 5.89
N GLY A 116 -13.67 -8.43 5.79
CA GLY A 116 -14.73 -9.10 5.06
C GLY A 116 -14.58 -9.07 3.53
N LYS A 117 -13.52 -8.46 3.02
CA LYS A 117 -13.24 -8.40 1.59
C LYS A 117 -12.35 -9.56 1.14
N ARG A 118 -12.58 -10.03 -0.09
CA ARG A 118 -11.65 -10.94 -0.76
C ARG A 118 -10.40 -10.16 -1.14
N ALA A 119 -9.25 -10.75 -0.90
CA ALA A 119 -7.97 -10.12 -1.20
C ALA A 119 -6.91 -11.16 -1.55
N GLY A 120 -6.02 -10.79 -2.46
CA GLY A 120 -4.80 -11.54 -2.73
C GLY A 120 -3.62 -11.01 -1.93
N SER A 121 -2.55 -11.77 -1.93
CA SER A 121 -1.28 -11.40 -1.33
C SER A 121 -0.17 -12.21 -1.98
N HIS A 122 1.06 -12.01 -1.54
CA HIS A 122 2.15 -12.91 -1.90
C HIS A 122 1.78 -14.34 -1.50
N TRP A 123 2.01 -15.30 -2.40
CA TRP A 123 1.56 -16.70 -2.23
C TRP A 123 2.00 -17.33 -0.90
N ALA A 124 3.19 -16.99 -0.40
CA ALA A 124 3.72 -17.55 0.84
C ALA A 124 3.04 -17.01 2.10
N TYR A 125 2.37 -15.86 2.01
CA TYR A 125 1.78 -15.16 3.16
C TYR A 125 0.27 -14.98 3.03
N ARG A 126 -0.32 -15.35 1.92
CA ARG A 126 -1.73 -15.10 1.59
C ARG A 126 -2.70 -15.59 2.66
N GLU A 127 -2.45 -16.77 3.21
CA GLU A 127 -3.34 -17.34 4.22
C GLU A 127 -3.38 -16.56 5.52
N LEU A 128 -2.38 -15.72 5.79
CA LEU A 128 -2.36 -14.85 6.96
C LEU A 128 -3.45 -13.77 6.91
N LEU A 129 -3.99 -13.47 5.73
CA LEU A 129 -5.10 -12.50 5.59
C LEU A 129 -6.28 -12.88 6.49
N SER A 130 -6.57 -14.16 6.67
CA SER A 130 -7.66 -14.64 7.53
C SER A 130 -7.50 -14.18 8.98
N MET A 131 -6.27 -14.09 9.47
CA MET A 131 -5.99 -13.66 10.86
C MET A 131 -6.35 -12.19 11.07
N PHE A 132 -6.43 -11.42 10.01
CA PHE A 132 -6.73 -9.98 10.06
C PHE A 132 -8.10 -9.65 9.49
N GLY A 133 -8.97 -10.66 9.30
CA GLY A 133 -10.36 -10.46 8.93
C GLY A 133 -10.65 -10.34 7.44
N ALA A 134 -9.67 -10.49 6.56
CA ALA A 134 -9.86 -10.55 5.12
C ALA A 134 -10.04 -12.00 4.64
N ILE A 135 -10.56 -12.18 3.44
CA ILE A 135 -10.82 -13.49 2.84
C ILE A 135 -9.76 -13.77 1.78
N PRO A 136 -8.83 -14.72 1.99
CA PRO A 136 -7.78 -15.02 1.01
C PRO A 136 -8.36 -15.51 -0.31
N ASP A 137 -7.81 -15.03 -1.42
CA ASP A 137 -8.14 -15.45 -2.78
C ASP A 137 -6.83 -15.66 -3.56
N ASP A 138 -6.73 -16.73 -4.31
CA ASP A 138 -5.49 -17.12 -4.99
C ASP A 138 -5.33 -16.52 -6.39
N ALA A 139 -6.27 -15.73 -6.85
CA ALA A 139 -6.18 -15.06 -8.14
C ALA A 139 -5.00 -14.07 -8.16
N ARG A 140 -4.42 -13.87 -9.32
CA ARG A 140 -3.28 -12.98 -9.52
C ARG A 140 -3.64 -11.53 -9.18
N VAL A 141 -4.83 -11.11 -9.55
CA VAL A 141 -5.42 -9.81 -9.18
C VAL A 141 -6.81 -10.09 -8.62
N VAL A 142 -7.09 -9.57 -7.45
CA VAL A 142 -8.39 -9.71 -6.79
C VAL A 142 -9.00 -8.32 -6.66
N ARG A 143 -10.20 -8.16 -7.17
CA ARG A 143 -11.00 -6.96 -6.97
C ARG A 143 -12.27 -7.32 -6.21
N ASP A 144 -12.51 -6.64 -5.10
CA ASP A 144 -13.74 -6.73 -4.34
C ASP A 144 -14.21 -5.31 -4.00
N GLY A 145 -15.20 -4.83 -4.76
CA GLY A 145 -15.64 -3.45 -4.66
C GLY A 145 -14.52 -2.47 -5.02
N ASN A 146 -14.15 -1.63 -4.08
CA ASN A 146 -13.09 -0.64 -4.23
C ASN A 146 -11.70 -1.14 -3.77
N VAL A 147 -11.62 -2.40 -3.36
CA VAL A 147 -10.36 -3.03 -2.94
C VAL A 147 -9.77 -3.80 -4.10
N ILE A 148 -8.53 -3.49 -4.47
CA ILE A 148 -7.82 -4.14 -5.58
C ILE A 148 -6.45 -4.58 -5.06
N THR A 149 -6.18 -5.87 -5.08
CA THR A 149 -4.93 -6.44 -4.57
C THR A 149 -4.26 -7.30 -5.62
N GLY A 150 -2.95 -7.17 -5.74
CA GLY A 150 -2.11 -7.97 -6.65
C GLY A 150 -1.18 -8.89 -5.87
N GLY A 151 -0.81 -10.01 -6.49
CA GLY A 151 -0.01 -11.04 -5.80
C GLY A 151 1.48 -10.71 -5.63
N GLY A 152 2.03 -9.83 -6.46
CA GLY A 152 3.46 -9.53 -6.45
C GLY A 152 4.29 -10.62 -7.13
N VAL A 153 5.56 -10.68 -6.82
CA VAL A 153 6.49 -11.68 -7.38
C VAL A 153 6.45 -13.01 -6.67
#